data_4b6bb9b4b71888eaafab5b52735e0ca5
#
_entry.id   4b6bb9b4b71888eaafab5b52735e0ca5
#
_cell.length_a   1.000
_cell.length_b   1.000
_cell.length_c   1.000
_cell.angle_alpha   90.00
_cell.angle_beta   90.00
_cell.angle_gamma   90.00
#
_symmetry.space_group_name_H-M   'P 1'
#
loop_
_entity.id
_entity.type
_entity.pdbx_description
1 polymer ?
#
loop_
_entity_poly.entity_id
_entity_poly.type
_entity_poly.pdbx_seq_one_letter_code
_entity_poly.pdbx_strand_id
1 'polypeptide(L)'
;MRILVIEDEAALADALEEILKQNNYMVDVVYRGPDGLDYASSGIYDLILLDIMLPGMDGLTILKTLRQRQISTPVILLTAKSEVSDIITGLDAGSDDYLAKPFSTGELLARIRALSRRSNNYTGEL
;
A
#
# COMPACT_ATOMS: atom_id res chain seq x y z
N MET A 1 13.60 -4.06 -3.00
CA MET A 1 12.47 -3.37 -2.38
C MET A 1 11.48 -4.40 -1.85
N ARG A 2 11.06 -4.23 -0.64
CA ARG A 2 10.13 -5.16 0.03
C ARG A 2 8.76 -4.51 0.17
N ILE A 3 7.73 -5.18 -0.35
CA ILE A 3 6.37 -4.66 -0.41
C ILE A 3 5.44 -5.52 0.43
N LEU A 4 4.62 -4.88 1.26
CA LEU A 4 3.55 -5.54 1.99
C LEU A 4 2.23 -5.30 1.27
N VAL A 5 1.50 -6.37 1.00
CA VAL A 5 0.15 -6.31 0.41
C VAL A 5 -0.86 -6.67 1.49
N ILE A 6 -1.78 -5.76 1.77
CA ILE A 6 -2.88 -5.98 2.73
C ILE A 6 -4.18 -5.97 1.94
N GLU A 7 -4.71 -7.14 1.63
CA GLU A 7 -5.84 -7.32 0.73
C GLU A 7 -6.59 -8.61 1.10
N ASP A 8 -7.89 -8.52 1.36
CA ASP A 8 -8.68 -9.68 1.79
C ASP A 8 -9.20 -10.54 0.62
N GLU A 9 -9.26 -10.00 -0.58
CA GLU A 9 -9.69 -10.75 -1.75
C GLU A 9 -8.54 -11.62 -2.24
N ALA A 10 -8.62 -12.92 -1.96
CA ALA A 10 -7.50 -13.84 -2.19
C ALA A 10 -7.03 -13.85 -3.64
N ALA A 11 -7.96 -13.84 -4.60
CA ALA A 11 -7.58 -13.86 -6.02
C ALA A 11 -6.76 -12.63 -6.41
N LEU A 12 -7.16 -11.46 -5.94
CA LEU A 12 -6.42 -10.22 -6.21
C LEU A 12 -5.08 -10.21 -5.48
N ALA A 13 -5.05 -10.63 -4.24
CA ALA A 13 -3.81 -10.70 -3.46
C ALA A 13 -2.80 -11.63 -4.13
N ASP A 14 -3.23 -12.79 -4.62
CA ASP A 14 -2.37 -13.73 -5.31
C ASP A 14 -1.84 -13.15 -6.62
N ALA A 15 -2.70 -12.46 -7.37
CA ALA A 15 -2.30 -11.81 -8.63
C ALA A 15 -1.27 -10.71 -8.36
N LEU A 16 -1.48 -9.90 -7.34
CA LEU A 16 -0.53 -8.84 -6.96
C LEU A 16 0.81 -9.44 -6.56
N GLU A 17 0.79 -10.50 -5.75
CA GLU A 17 2.01 -11.16 -5.32
C GLU A 17 2.82 -11.64 -6.52
N GLU A 18 2.16 -12.30 -7.49
CA GLU A 18 2.83 -12.81 -8.67
C GLU A 18 3.41 -11.68 -9.53
N ILE A 19 2.62 -10.65 -9.80
CA ILE A 19 3.05 -9.50 -10.59
C ILE A 19 4.28 -8.84 -9.97
N LEU A 20 4.24 -8.61 -8.67
CA LEU A 20 5.33 -7.93 -7.97
C LEU A 20 6.59 -8.78 -7.94
N LYS A 21 6.47 -10.09 -7.70
CA LYS A 21 7.62 -11.01 -7.73
C LYS A 21 8.25 -11.06 -9.12
N GLN A 22 7.44 -11.04 -10.17
CA GLN A 22 7.95 -11.00 -11.55
C GLN A 22 8.74 -9.73 -11.85
N ASN A 23 8.50 -8.67 -11.09
CA ASN A 23 9.22 -7.41 -11.22
C ASN A 23 10.32 -7.25 -10.18
N ASN A 24 10.77 -8.36 -9.60
CA ASN A 24 11.91 -8.45 -8.70
C ASN A 24 11.69 -7.78 -7.34
N TYR A 25 10.45 -7.66 -6.90
CA TYR A 25 10.14 -7.19 -5.55
C TYR A 25 9.99 -8.38 -4.61
N MET A 26 10.38 -8.19 -3.35
CA MET A 26 10.07 -9.13 -2.28
C MET A 26 8.69 -8.78 -1.75
N VAL A 27 7.82 -9.78 -1.55
CA VAL A 27 6.40 -9.52 -1.24
C VAL A 27 5.94 -10.38 -0.07
N ASP A 28 5.29 -9.75 0.88
CA ASP A 28 4.52 -10.44 1.91
C ASP A 28 3.05 -10.05 1.74
N VAL A 29 2.14 -10.99 1.95
CA VAL A 29 0.70 -10.77 1.81
C VAL A 29 0.01 -11.12 3.11
N VAL A 30 -0.87 -10.23 3.57
CA VAL A 30 -1.79 -10.51 4.68
C VAL A 30 -3.21 -10.13 4.26
N TYR A 31 -4.19 -10.78 4.86
CA TYR A 31 -5.57 -10.73 4.39
C TYR A 31 -6.53 -10.01 5.34
N ARG A 32 -6.06 -9.64 6.52
CA ARG A 32 -6.89 -9.02 7.56
C ARG A 32 -6.24 -7.74 8.07
N GLY A 33 -7.09 -6.78 8.49
CA GLY A 33 -6.63 -5.50 8.98
C GLY A 33 -5.68 -5.58 10.18
N PRO A 34 -6.02 -6.31 11.25
CA PRO A 34 -5.13 -6.40 12.41
C PRO A 34 -3.76 -6.98 12.08
N ASP A 35 -3.70 -8.02 11.25
CA ASP A 35 -2.44 -8.60 10.80
C ASP A 35 -1.66 -7.60 9.95
N GLY A 36 -2.38 -6.85 9.10
CA GLY A 36 -1.77 -5.81 8.29
C GLY A 36 -1.10 -4.74 9.14
N LEU A 37 -1.77 -4.31 10.18
CA LEU A 37 -1.20 -3.31 11.08
C LEU A 37 0.05 -3.85 11.78
N ASP A 38 0.00 -5.10 12.25
CA ASP A 38 1.16 -5.72 12.92
C ASP A 38 2.35 -5.81 11.97
N TYR A 39 2.15 -6.31 10.76
CA TYR A 39 3.23 -6.43 9.78
C TYR A 39 3.79 -5.07 9.40
N ALA A 40 2.90 -4.11 9.09
CA ALA A 40 3.31 -2.78 8.67
C ALA A 40 4.08 -2.04 9.77
N SER A 41 3.75 -2.29 11.02
CA SER A 41 4.40 -1.65 12.16
C SER A 41 5.83 -2.16 12.41
N SER A 42 6.22 -3.25 11.76
CA SER A 42 7.57 -3.80 11.90
C SER A 42 8.66 -2.89 11.35
N GLY A 43 8.31 -2.02 10.38
CA GLY A 43 9.26 -1.09 9.78
C GLY A 43 10.17 -1.71 8.71
N ILE A 44 9.95 -2.97 8.33
CA ILE A 44 10.82 -3.65 7.36
C ILE A 44 10.40 -3.44 5.90
N TYR A 45 9.27 -2.80 5.65
CA TYR A 45 8.74 -2.64 4.30
C TYR A 45 9.11 -1.29 3.70
N ASP A 46 9.34 -1.30 2.40
CA ASP A 46 9.65 -0.10 1.63
C ASP A 46 8.39 0.54 1.04
N LEU A 47 7.32 -0.24 0.94
CA LEU A 47 6.04 0.21 0.39
C LEU A 47 4.92 -0.71 0.87
N ILE A 48 3.74 -0.14 1.08
CA ILE A 48 2.55 -0.89 1.47
C ILE A 48 1.45 -0.64 0.45
N LEU A 49 0.86 -1.72 -0.07
CA LEU A 49 -0.37 -1.68 -0.85
C LEU A 49 -1.51 -2.06 0.09
N LEU A 50 -2.49 -1.20 0.25
CA LEU A 50 -3.48 -1.31 1.32
C LEU A 50 -4.88 -1.08 0.79
N ASP A 51 -5.76 -2.08 0.95
CA ASP A 51 -7.19 -1.89 0.68
C ASP A 51 -7.85 -1.17 1.87
N ILE A 52 -8.82 -0.33 1.58
CA ILE A 52 -9.60 0.34 2.63
C ILE A 52 -10.57 -0.64 3.29
N MET A 53 -11.24 -1.47 2.50
CA MET A 53 -12.31 -2.36 2.99
C MET A 53 -11.73 -3.72 3.38
N LEU A 54 -11.34 -3.84 4.65
CA LEU A 54 -10.73 -5.07 5.18
C LEU A 54 -11.52 -5.61 6.36
N PRO A 55 -11.52 -6.94 6.57
CA PRO A 55 -12.11 -7.50 7.78
C PRO A 55 -11.27 -7.19 9.01
N GLY A 56 -11.93 -6.96 10.12
CA GLY A 56 -11.32 -6.74 11.43
C GLY A 56 -10.93 -5.31 11.71
N MET A 57 -10.32 -4.61 10.75
CA MET A 57 -9.94 -3.20 10.89
C MET A 57 -9.81 -2.63 9.49
N ASP A 58 -10.48 -1.50 9.20
CA ASP A 58 -10.41 -0.92 7.86
C ASP A 58 -9.05 -0.28 7.57
N GLY A 59 -8.77 -0.10 6.28
CA GLY A 59 -7.47 0.40 5.84
C GLY A 59 -7.18 1.83 6.25
N LEU A 60 -8.21 2.69 6.35
CA LEU A 60 -8.00 4.08 6.80
C LEU A 60 -7.55 4.11 8.26
N THR A 61 -8.13 3.26 9.10
CA THR A 61 -7.72 3.13 10.50
C THR A 61 -6.28 2.65 10.59
N ILE A 62 -5.91 1.67 9.79
CA ILE A 62 -4.53 1.17 9.74
C ILE A 62 -3.58 2.31 9.37
N LEU A 63 -3.90 3.03 8.29
CA LEU A 63 -3.07 4.12 7.80
C LEU A 63 -2.88 5.21 8.86
N LYS A 64 -3.98 5.66 9.47
CA LYS A 64 -3.92 6.68 10.53
C LYS A 64 -3.08 6.22 11.70
N THR A 65 -3.22 4.95 12.09
CA THR A 65 -2.46 4.38 13.19
C THR A 65 -0.97 4.34 12.88
N LEU A 66 -0.61 3.95 11.65
CA LEU A 66 0.79 3.95 11.22
C LEU A 66 1.39 5.35 11.32
N ARG A 67 0.66 6.36 10.84
CA ARG A 67 1.17 7.74 10.89
C ARG A 67 1.28 8.26 12.32
N GLN A 68 0.34 7.90 13.19
CA GLN A 68 0.43 8.23 14.62
C GLN A 68 1.64 7.60 15.29
N ARG A 69 2.03 6.41 14.84
CA ARG A 69 3.22 5.70 15.34
C ARG A 69 4.51 6.19 14.67
N GLN A 70 4.40 7.23 13.84
CA GLN A 70 5.54 7.81 13.11
C GLN A 70 6.18 6.83 12.14
N ILE A 71 5.40 5.91 11.60
CA ILE A 71 5.84 5.01 10.53
C ILE A 71 5.51 5.71 9.22
N SER A 72 6.55 6.10 8.48
CA SER A 72 6.43 6.91 7.28
C SER A 72 6.51 6.10 5.99
N THR A 73 6.48 4.77 6.07
CA THR A 73 6.49 3.90 4.90
C THR A 73 5.47 4.37 3.87
N PRO A 74 5.84 4.52 2.59
CA PRO A 74 4.89 4.92 1.56
C PRO A 74 3.73 3.94 1.45
N VAL A 75 2.52 4.47 1.30
CA VAL A 75 1.29 3.68 1.20
C VAL A 75 0.55 4.07 -0.06
N ILE A 76 0.20 3.08 -0.89
CA ILE A 76 -0.76 3.23 -1.98
C ILE A 76 -2.05 2.56 -1.54
N LEU A 77 -3.14 3.33 -1.48
CA LEU A 77 -4.46 2.75 -1.22
C LEU A 77 -5.02 2.16 -2.50
N LEU A 78 -5.42 0.89 -2.44
CA LEU A 78 -6.06 0.17 -3.54
C LEU A 78 -7.49 -0.15 -3.14
N THR A 79 -8.49 0.45 -3.79
CA THR A 79 -9.85 0.26 -3.33
C THR A 79 -10.88 0.51 -4.43
N ALA A 80 -12.07 -0.11 -4.29
CA ALA A 80 -13.20 0.15 -5.15
C ALA A 80 -13.83 1.54 -4.89
N LYS A 81 -13.52 2.17 -3.76
CA LYS A 81 -14.01 3.51 -3.45
C LYS A 81 -13.25 4.53 -4.29
N SER A 82 -13.92 5.12 -5.28
CA SER A 82 -13.26 5.98 -6.28
C SER A 82 -13.87 7.37 -6.41
N GLU A 83 -14.78 7.74 -5.53
CA GLU A 83 -15.33 9.10 -5.54
C GLU A 83 -14.27 10.12 -5.10
N VAL A 84 -14.39 11.34 -5.58
CA VAL A 84 -13.42 12.40 -5.25
C VAL A 84 -13.29 12.56 -3.73
N SER A 85 -14.41 12.50 -3.01
CA SER A 85 -14.39 12.59 -1.54
C SER A 85 -13.63 11.45 -0.88
N ASP A 86 -13.71 10.23 -1.44
CA ASP A 86 -12.96 9.07 -0.94
C ASP A 86 -11.47 9.26 -1.14
N ILE A 87 -11.10 9.76 -2.31
CA ILE A 87 -9.68 10.02 -2.65
C ILE A 87 -9.10 11.07 -1.71
N ILE A 88 -9.82 12.16 -1.50
CA ILE A 88 -9.39 13.23 -0.58
C ILE A 88 -9.22 12.68 0.83
N THR A 89 -10.18 11.90 1.31
CA THR A 89 -10.12 11.30 2.64
C THR A 89 -8.88 10.41 2.78
N GLY A 90 -8.60 9.59 1.77
CA GLY A 90 -7.45 8.71 1.78
C GLY A 90 -6.12 9.46 1.80
N LEU A 91 -5.99 10.47 0.95
CA LEU A 91 -4.77 11.28 0.89
C LEU A 91 -4.57 12.07 2.18
N ASP A 92 -5.64 12.65 2.71
CA ASP A 92 -5.58 13.41 3.96
C ASP A 92 -5.25 12.52 5.17
N ALA A 93 -5.62 11.24 5.11
CA ALA A 93 -5.26 10.27 6.16
C ALA A 93 -3.77 9.92 6.14
N GLY A 94 -3.05 10.29 5.10
CA GLY A 94 -1.60 10.12 5.03
C GLY A 94 -1.11 9.14 3.99
N SER A 95 -1.95 8.72 3.01
CA SER A 95 -1.46 7.90 1.90
C SER A 95 -0.64 8.74 0.94
N ASP A 96 0.28 8.08 0.26
CA ASP A 96 1.14 8.73 -0.74
C ASP A 96 0.51 8.68 -2.13
N ASP A 97 -0.41 7.75 -2.35
CA ASP A 97 -1.12 7.62 -3.62
C ASP A 97 -2.42 6.87 -3.39
N TYR A 98 -3.29 6.91 -4.40
CA TYR A 98 -4.61 6.30 -4.36
C TYR A 98 -4.91 5.72 -5.72
N LEU A 99 -5.23 4.43 -5.78
CA LEU A 99 -5.47 3.74 -7.05
C LEU A 99 -6.80 2.99 -6.97
N ALA A 100 -7.77 3.43 -7.78
CA ALA A 100 -9.10 2.85 -7.78
C ALA A 100 -9.15 1.51 -8.52
N LYS A 101 -9.88 0.55 -7.98
CA LYS A 101 -10.17 -0.72 -8.65
C LYS A 101 -11.32 -0.52 -9.64
N PRO A 102 -11.27 -1.17 -10.80
CA PRO A 102 -10.17 -1.95 -11.36
C PRO A 102 -9.04 -1.05 -11.88
N PHE A 103 -7.82 -1.49 -11.74
CA PHE A 103 -6.66 -0.73 -12.21
C PHE A 103 -5.85 -1.60 -13.18
N SER A 104 -5.03 -0.95 -14.00
CA SER A 104 -4.12 -1.69 -14.89
C SER A 104 -2.83 -2.05 -14.15
N THR A 105 -2.27 -3.20 -14.48
CA THR A 105 -0.97 -3.64 -13.95
C THR A 105 0.11 -2.59 -14.24
N GLY A 106 0.11 -2.05 -15.44
CA GLY A 106 1.10 -1.04 -15.84
C GLY A 106 1.01 0.22 -15.00
N GLU A 107 -0.20 0.67 -14.69
CA GLU A 107 -0.39 1.86 -13.86
C GLU A 107 0.11 1.61 -12.44
N LEU A 108 -0.23 0.46 -11.85
CA LEU A 108 0.25 0.10 -10.52
C LEU A 108 1.78 0.10 -10.46
N LEU A 109 2.42 -0.57 -11.40
CA LEU A 109 3.88 -0.66 -11.43
C LEU A 109 4.54 0.70 -11.63
N ALA A 110 3.94 1.55 -12.46
CA ALA A 110 4.45 2.91 -12.68
C ALA A 110 4.37 3.75 -11.39
N ARG A 111 3.30 3.63 -10.63
CA ARG A 111 3.14 4.36 -9.37
C ARG A 111 4.13 3.87 -8.32
N ILE A 112 4.35 2.55 -8.27
CA ILE A 112 5.37 1.97 -7.38
C ILE A 112 6.75 2.51 -7.73
N ARG A 113 7.11 2.54 -9.01
CA ARG A 113 8.40 3.08 -9.45
C ARG A 113 8.54 4.56 -9.10
N ALA A 114 7.46 5.33 -9.23
CA ALA A 114 7.49 6.76 -8.90
C ALA A 114 7.81 6.99 -7.42
N LEU A 115 7.18 6.22 -6.53
CA LEU A 115 7.45 6.33 -5.10
C LEU A 115 8.85 5.83 -4.76
N SER A 116 9.32 4.78 -5.42
CA SER A 116 10.67 4.26 -5.23
C SER A 116 11.73 5.28 -5.64
N ARG A 117 11.51 6.00 -6.77
CA ARG A 117 12.44 7.04 -7.23
C ARG A 117 12.52 8.19 -6.23
N ARG A 118 11.38 8.63 -5.68
CA ARG A 118 11.37 9.70 -4.69
C ARG A 118 12.19 9.35 -3.46
N SER A 119 12.02 8.12 -2.98
CA SER A 119 12.78 7.61 -1.84
C SER A 119 14.28 7.56 -2.15
N ASN A 120 14.63 7.04 -3.34
CA ASN A 120 16.02 6.93 -3.76
C ASN A 120 16.66 8.31 -3.98
N ASN A 121 15.92 9.24 -4.58
CA ASN A 121 16.41 10.60 -4.80
C ASN A 121 16.72 11.29 -3.48
N TYR A 122 15.84 11.16 -2.51
CA TYR A 122 16.06 11.70 -1.18
C TYR A 122 17.34 11.14 -0.56
N THR A 123 17.50 9.82 -0.62
CA THR A 123 18.69 9.16 -0.09
C THR A 123 19.95 9.57 -0.85
N GLY A 124 19.84 9.69 -2.17
CA GLY A 124 20.98 10.01 -3.04
C GLY A 124 21.56 11.39 -2.83
N GLU A 125 20.80 12.29 -2.27
CA GLU A 125 21.26 13.67 -2.00
C GLU A 125 22.11 13.76 -0.75
N LEU A 126 22.10 12.75 0.04
CA LEU A 126 22.86 12.74 1.28
C LEU A 126 24.28 12.23 1.05
#